data_d6622efd9dee78fc77f69fb0543c7c38
#
_entry.id   d6622efd9dee78fc77f69fb0543c7c38
#
_cell.length_a   1.000
_cell.length_b   1.000
_cell.length_c   1.000
_cell.angle_alpha   90.00
_cell.angle_beta   90.00
_cell.angle_gamma   90.00
#
_symmetry.space_group_name_H-M   'P 1'
#
loop_
_entity.id
_entity.type
_entity.pdbx_description
1 polymer ?
#
loop_
_entity_poly.entity_id
_entity_poly.type
_entity_poly.pdbx_seq_one_letter_code
_entity_poly.pdbx_strand_id
1 'polypeptide(L)'
;MNIIIDIGNKKAAKEIKKLILIYKKQYKIKVIISKSTDKAVKICNKIFADCVIYDRNTTTLFNEYFSNYTYNGLWFVPVSTIDNKMDVVEAINTGRTAYYLTMPIDKDIVSTMLSCISKKINQF
;
A
#
# COMPACT_ATOMS: atom_id res chain seq x y z
N MET A 1 -0.14 6.68 11.39
CA MET A 1 -0.28 6.16 10.01
C MET A 1 -0.13 4.65 10.03
N ASN A 2 -1.16 3.94 9.62
CA ASN A 2 -1.17 2.48 9.58
C ASN A 2 -0.98 1.99 8.15
N ILE A 3 0.10 1.25 7.91
CA ILE A 3 0.46 0.74 6.59
C ILE A 3 0.48 -0.77 6.62
N ILE A 4 -0.18 -1.40 5.66
CA ILE A 4 -0.19 -2.84 5.48
C ILE A 4 0.57 -3.18 4.21
N ILE A 5 1.44 -4.17 4.30
CA ILE A 5 2.19 -4.69 3.17
C ILE A 5 1.69 -6.08 2.86
N ASP A 6 1.06 -6.23 1.69
CA ASP A 6 0.55 -7.51 1.20
C ASP A 6 1.28 -7.90 -0.09
N ILE A 7 2.48 -8.41 0.09
CA ILE A 7 3.39 -8.78 -1.00
C ILE A 7 3.79 -10.24 -0.84
N GLY A 8 3.66 -11.01 -1.91
CA GLY A 8 3.98 -12.44 -1.91
C GLY A 8 5.45 -12.76 -1.66
N ASN A 9 6.36 -11.91 -2.12
CA ASN A 9 7.79 -12.08 -1.87
C ASN A 9 8.16 -11.52 -0.50
N LYS A 10 8.48 -12.41 0.44
CA LYS A 10 8.80 -12.02 1.82
C LYS A 10 10.02 -11.10 1.92
N LYS A 11 11.02 -11.32 1.09
CA LYS A 11 12.24 -10.49 1.09
C LYS A 11 11.91 -9.06 0.67
N ALA A 12 11.14 -8.91 -0.41
CA ALA A 12 10.69 -7.60 -0.88
C ALA A 12 9.82 -6.90 0.16
N ALA A 13 8.91 -7.62 0.81
CA ALA A 13 8.06 -7.05 1.86
C ALA A 13 8.90 -6.49 3.02
N LYS A 14 9.92 -7.23 3.45
CA LYS A 14 10.82 -6.79 4.52
C LYS A 14 11.65 -5.57 4.12
N GLU A 15 12.12 -5.51 2.89
CA GLU A 15 12.87 -4.36 2.37
C GLU A 15 12.01 -3.09 2.37
N ILE A 16 10.77 -3.21 1.91
CA ILE A 16 9.83 -2.10 1.90
C ILE A 16 9.54 -1.63 3.32
N LYS A 17 9.26 -2.54 4.23
CA LYS A 17 9.04 -2.22 5.64
C LYS A 17 10.24 -1.47 6.23
N LYS A 18 11.44 -1.94 5.95
CA LYS A 18 12.68 -1.32 6.46
C LYS A 18 12.81 0.13 5.98
N LEU A 19 12.54 0.39 4.70
CA LEU A 19 12.59 1.73 4.13
C LEU A 19 11.53 2.65 4.72
N ILE A 20 10.33 2.15 4.93
CA ILE A 20 9.24 2.92 5.54
C ILE A 20 9.58 3.28 6.99
N LEU A 21 10.14 2.36 7.75
CA LEU A 21 10.45 2.58 9.16
C LEU A 21 11.57 3.60 9.39
N ILE A 22 12.35 3.97 8.38
CA ILE A 22 13.27 5.09 8.46
C ILE A 22 12.54 6.38 8.87
N TYR A 23 11.29 6.52 8.45
CA TYR A 23 10.46 7.71 8.70
C TYR A 23 9.49 7.54 9.87
N LYS A 24 9.68 6.52 10.71
CA LYS A 24 8.78 6.17 11.81
C LYS A 24 8.51 7.34 12.77
N LYS A 25 9.56 8.07 13.13
CA LYS A 25 9.42 9.19 14.07
C LYS A 25 8.66 10.36 13.45
N GLN A 26 8.88 10.61 12.17
CA GLN A 26 8.28 11.74 11.47
C GLN A 26 6.77 11.59 11.29
N TYR A 27 6.31 10.36 10.98
CA TYR A 27 4.90 10.11 10.63
C TYR A 27 4.16 9.22 11.62
N LYS A 28 4.79 8.78 12.70
CA LYS A 28 4.19 7.86 13.67
C LYS A 28 3.64 6.61 13.00
N ILE A 29 4.50 5.91 12.25
CA ILE A 29 4.11 4.82 11.38
C ILE A 29 4.04 3.50 12.14
N LYS A 30 2.97 2.73 11.87
CA LYS A 30 2.86 1.31 12.21
C LYS A 30 2.78 0.53 10.90
N VAL A 31 3.65 -0.46 10.73
CA VAL A 31 3.72 -1.29 9.53
C VAL A 31 3.43 -2.74 9.90
N ILE A 32 2.52 -3.37 9.18
CA ILE A 32 2.19 -4.78 9.35
C ILE A 32 2.37 -5.47 8.00
N ILE A 33 3.15 -6.57 7.98
CA ILE A 33 3.25 -7.44 6.81
C ILE A 33 2.20 -8.52 6.96
N SER A 34 1.28 -8.61 6.01
CA SER A 34 0.25 -9.66 6.02
C SER A 34 0.78 -10.95 5.42
N LYS A 35 0.23 -12.08 5.87
CA LYS A 35 0.60 -13.40 5.32
C LYS A 35 -0.20 -13.77 4.09
N SER A 36 -1.33 -13.14 3.88
CA SER A 36 -2.22 -13.38 2.76
C SER A 36 -3.12 -12.17 2.55
N THR A 37 -3.74 -12.08 1.37
CA THR A 37 -4.66 -10.99 1.07
C THR A 37 -5.90 -11.01 1.98
N ASP A 38 -6.44 -12.20 2.28
CA ASP A 38 -7.55 -12.33 3.22
C ASP A 38 -7.21 -11.75 4.59
N LYS A 39 -6.00 -12.03 5.08
CA LYS A 39 -5.54 -11.48 6.36
C LYS A 39 -5.31 -9.99 6.28
N ALA A 40 -4.79 -9.49 5.16
CA ALA A 40 -4.63 -8.06 4.94
C ALA A 40 -5.96 -7.32 5.05
N VAL A 41 -7.01 -7.84 4.42
CA VAL A 41 -8.36 -7.26 4.48
C VAL A 41 -8.88 -7.23 5.91
N LYS A 42 -8.72 -8.33 6.65
CA LYS A 42 -9.13 -8.40 8.05
C LYS A 42 -8.39 -7.37 8.91
N ILE A 43 -7.09 -7.21 8.70
CA ILE A 43 -6.29 -6.23 9.42
C ILE A 43 -6.76 -4.80 9.09
N CYS A 44 -7.02 -4.51 7.83
CA CYS A 44 -7.55 -3.21 7.41
C CYS A 44 -8.82 -2.83 8.16
N ASN A 45 -9.72 -3.81 8.35
CA ASN A 45 -10.97 -3.59 9.06
C ASN A 45 -10.78 -3.36 10.57
N LYS A 46 -9.72 -3.94 11.15
CA LYS A 46 -9.45 -3.81 12.59
C LYS A 46 -8.78 -2.50 12.97
N ILE A 47 -7.79 -2.06 12.18
CA ILE A 47 -6.91 -0.95 12.58
C ILE A 47 -7.11 0.32 11.75
N PHE A 48 -8.07 0.35 10.85
CA PHE A 48 -8.28 1.49 9.95
C PHE A 48 -6.99 1.85 9.21
N ALA A 49 -6.57 0.97 8.30
CA ALA A 49 -5.37 1.17 7.51
C ALA A 49 -5.46 2.46 6.67
N ASP A 50 -4.36 3.18 6.59
CA ASP A 50 -4.24 4.36 5.74
C ASP A 50 -3.71 4.03 4.37
N CYS A 51 -2.93 2.95 4.27
CA CYS A 51 -2.29 2.53 3.02
C CYS A 51 -2.12 1.03 2.98
N VAL A 52 -2.37 0.44 1.82
CA VAL A 52 -2.06 -0.95 1.53
C VAL A 52 -1.10 -0.98 0.36
N ILE A 53 0.10 -1.52 0.58
CA ILE A 53 1.09 -1.76 -0.46
C ILE A 53 0.96 -3.21 -0.88
N TYR A 54 0.67 -3.46 -2.14
CA TYR A 54 0.32 -4.80 -2.62
C TYR A 54 1.00 -5.14 -3.94
N ASP A 55 1.07 -6.42 -4.25
CA ASP A 55 1.55 -6.90 -5.54
C ASP A 55 0.41 -7.44 -6.42
N ARG A 56 0.75 -8.12 -7.49
CA ARG A 56 -0.10 -8.41 -8.66
C ARG A 56 -1.48 -9.02 -8.43
N ASN A 57 -1.70 -9.91 -7.50
CA ASN A 57 -2.96 -10.68 -7.42
C ASN A 57 -3.96 -10.11 -6.42
N THR A 58 -3.59 -9.04 -5.77
CA THR A 58 -4.32 -8.49 -4.64
C THR A 58 -5.43 -7.54 -5.07
N THR A 59 -5.28 -6.89 -6.23
CA THR A 59 -6.18 -5.84 -6.70
C THR A 59 -7.63 -6.31 -6.81
N THR A 60 -7.88 -7.48 -7.42
CA THR A 60 -9.22 -8.01 -7.60
C THR A 60 -9.91 -8.26 -6.25
N LEU A 61 -9.19 -8.89 -5.33
CA LEU A 61 -9.73 -9.23 -4.02
C LEU A 61 -10.02 -7.98 -3.20
N PHE A 62 -9.12 -6.99 -3.21
CA PHE A 62 -9.37 -5.72 -2.55
C PHE A 62 -10.58 -4.99 -3.14
N ASN A 63 -10.76 -5.03 -4.46
CA ASN A 63 -11.92 -4.43 -5.10
C ASN A 63 -13.23 -5.07 -4.65
N GLU A 64 -13.27 -6.39 -4.54
CA GLU A 64 -14.47 -7.10 -4.06
C GLU A 64 -14.80 -6.73 -2.61
N TYR A 65 -13.77 -6.68 -1.74
CA TYR A 65 -13.97 -6.38 -0.32
C TYR A 65 -14.28 -4.91 -0.05
N PHE A 66 -13.67 -3.99 -0.81
CA PHE A 66 -13.80 -2.56 -0.56
C PHE A 66 -14.74 -1.83 -1.51
N SER A 67 -15.34 -2.52 -2.48
CA SER A 67 -16.33 -1.92 -3.39
C SER A 67 -17.55 -1.39 -2.62
N ASN A 68 -17.90 -2.04 -1.51
CA ASN A 68 -19.03 -1.66 -0.66
C ASN A 68 -18.65 -0.74 0.50
N TYR A 69 -17.37 -0.43 0.65
CA TYR A 69 -16.92 0.47 1.70
C TYR A 69 -16.83 1.90 1.18
N THR A 70 -17.51 2.79 1.89
CA THR A 70 -17.38 4.23 1.66
C THR A 70 -16.11 4.78 2.32
N TYR A 71 -15.09 3.96 2.47
CA TYR A 71 -13.86 4.33 3.15
C TYR A 71 -12.96 5.14 2.22
N ASN A 72 -13.10 6.45 2.28
CA ASN A 72 -12.46 7.40 1.37
C ASN A 72 -11.00 7.73 1.74
N GLY A 73 -10.44 7.09 2.77
CA GLY A 73 -9.10 7.40 3.26
C GLY A 73 -8.02 6.38 2.92
N LEU A 74 -8.40 5.25 2.33
CA LEU A 74 -7.45 4.16 2.08
C LEU A 74 -6.71 4.35 0.76
N TRP A 75 -5.39 4.38 0.84
CA TRP A 75 -4.52 4.42 -0.33
C TRP A 75 -4.09 3.02 -0.72
N PHE A 76 -4.28 2.69 -1.99
CA PHE A 76 -3.78 1.45 -2.58
C PHE A 76 -2.53 1.77 -3.40
N VAL A 77 -1.41 1.15 -3.02
CA VAL A 77 -0.12 1.40 -3.67
C VAL A 77 0.38 0.08 -4.26
N PRO A 78 0.23 -0.14 -5.58
CA PRO A 78 0.76 -1.35 -6.20
C PRO A 78 2.27 -1.29 -6.34
N VAL A 79 2.90 -2.45 -6.22
CA VAL A 79 4.33 -2.60 -6.49
C VAL A 79 4.49 -3.12 -7.91
N SER A 80 5.12 -2.35 -8.78
CA SER A 80 5.35 -2.72 -10.17
C SER A 80 6.58 -3.62 -10.28
N THR A 81 6.38 -4.76 -10.89
CA THR A 81 7.45 -5.65 -11.35
C THR A 81 7.28 -5.83 -12.85
N ILE A 82 8.23 -6.52 -13.50
CA ILE A 82 8.11 -6.82 -14.93
C ILE A 82 6.83 -7.63 -15.19
N ASP A 83 6.48 -8.53 -14.27
CA ASP A 83 5.36 -9.46 -14.44
C ASP A 83 3.98 -8.81 -14.28
N ASN A 84 3.87 -7.74 -13.51
CA ASN A 84 2.59 -7.12 -13.20
C ASN A 84 2.42 -5.70 -13.75
N LYS A 85 3.27 -5.28 -14.68
CA LYS A 85 3.26 -3.92 -15.22
C LYS A 85 1.90 -3.49 -15.77
N MET A 86 1.21 -4.40 -16.46
CA MET A 86 -0.10 -4.09 -17.03
C MET A 86 -1.17 -3.90 -15.96
N ASP A 87 -1.10 -4.67 -14.86
CA ASP A 87 -2.03 -4.52 -13.74
C ASP A 87 -1.87 -3.15 -13.06
N VAL A 88 -0.63 -2.68 -12.95
CA VAL A 88 -0.34 -1.36 -12.38
C VAL A 88 -0.88 -0.25 -13.29
N VAL A 89 -0.67 -0.35 -14.60
CA VAL A 89 -1.20 0.60 -15.58
C VAL A 89 -2.73 0.66 -15.51
N GLU A 90 -3.38 -0.48 -15.45
CA GLU A 90 -4.83 -0.55 -15.32
C GLU A 90 -5.32 0.13 -14.03
N ALA A 91 -4.66 -0.13 -12.90
CA ALA A 91 -5.01 0.48 -11.62
C ALA A 91 -4.91 2.01 -11.67
N ILE A 92 -3.88 2.55 -12.33
CA ILE A 92 -3.72 3.99 -12.51
C ILE A 92 -4.82 4.55 -13.42
N ASN A 93 -5.06 3.89 -14.56
CA ASN A 93 -6.03 4.34 -15.55
C ASN A 93 -7.46 4.32 -15.03
N THR A 94 -7.78 3.40 -14.12
CA THR A 94 -9.12 3.32 -13.51
C THR A 94 -9.28 4.23 -12.29
N GLY A 95 -8.26 4.98 -11.93
CA GLY A 95 -8.31 5.92 -10.80
C GLY A 95 -8.26 5.26 -9.42
N ARG A 96 -7.92 3.98 -9.34
CA ARG A 96 -7.84 3.25 -8.06
C ARG A 96 -6.63 3.64 -7.24
N THR A 97 -5.57 4.07 -7.92
CA THR A 97 -4.36 4.53 -7.26
C THR A 97 -3.81 5.74 -7.99
N ALA A 98 -3.27 6.68 -7.22
CA ALA A 98 -2.53 7.82 -7.74
C ALA A 98 -1.02 7.61 -7.58
N TYR A 99 -0.60 6.51 -7.01
CA TYR A 99 0.81 6.26 -6.67
C TYR A 99 1.15 4.79 -6.85
N TYR A 100 2.37 4.51 -7.25
CA TYR A 100 2.88 3.14 -7.35
C TYR A 100 4.37 3.11 -7.02
N LEU A 101 4.85 1.93 -6.61
CA LEU A 101 6.27 1.69 -6.33
C LEU A 101 6.84 0.77 -7.39
N THR A 102 8.10 0.99 -7.77
CA THR A 102 8.83 0.12 -8.69
C THR A 102 9.99 -0.54 -7.97
N MET A 103 10.27 -1.79 -8.33
CA MET A 103 11.44 -2.49 -7.78
C MET A 103 12.67 -2.24 -8.67
N PRO A 104 13.85 -2.00 -8.11
CA PRO A 104 14.14 -1.85 -6.69
C PRO A 104 13.60 -0.54 -6.12
N ILE A 105 13.14 -0.56 -4.86
CA ILE A 105 12.49 0.59 -4.26
C ILE A 105 13.52 1.60 -3.77
N ASP A 106 13.33 2.84 -4.17
CA ASP A 106 14.17 3.97 -3.79
C ASP A 106 13.63 4.63 -2.51
N LYS A 107 14.54 5.00 -1.63
CA LYS A 107 14.24 5.73 -0.40
C LYS A 107 13.47 7.03 -0.65
N ASP A 108 13.85 7.78 -1.69
CA ASP A 108 13.21 9.06 -2.01
C ASP A 108 11.77 8.87 -2.49
N ILE A 109 11.50 7.80 -3.22
CA ILE A 109 10.14 7.45 -3.66
C ILE A 109 9.27 7.13 -2.44
N VAL A 110 9.79 6.38 -1.47
CA VAL A 110 9.08 6.07 -0.23
C VAL A 110 8.79 7.35 0.55
N SER A 111 9.75 8.24 0.67
CA SER A 111 9.57 9.53 1.36
C SER A 111 8.46 10.36 0.71
N THR A 112 8.44 10.44 -0.61
CA THR A 112 7.40 11.17 -1.36
C THR A 112 6.02 10.56 -1.14
N MET A 113 5.93 9.23 -1.20
CA MET A 113 4.69 8.50 -0.95
C MET A 113 4.14 8.80 0.44
N LEU A 114 4.97 8.70 1.46
CA LEU A 114 4.57 8.97 2.85
C LEU A 114 4.10 10.40 3.04
N SER A 115 4.78 11.36 2.41
CA SER A 115 4.39 12.76 2.44
C SER A 115 3.00 12.96 1.84
N CYS A 116 2.72 12.33 0.69
CA CYS A 116 1.40 12.42 0.04
C CYS A 116 0.30 11.82 0.90
N ILE A 117 0.54 10.65 1.49
CA ILE A 117 -0.43 9.99 2.37
C ILE A 117 -0.70 10.85 3.61
N SER A 118 0.35 11.39 4.22
CA SER A 118 0.23 12.26 5.40
C SER A 118 -0.60 13.50 5.11
N LYS A 119 -0.42 14.15 3.99
CA LYS A 119 -1.21 15.30 3.58
C LYS A 119 -2.69 14.96 3.45
N LYS A 120 -3.00 13.81 2.86
CA LYS A 120 -4.38 13.36 2.69
C LYS A 120 -5.04 13.08 4.04
N ILE A 121 -4.35 12.43 4.96
CA ILE A 121 -4.85 12.17 6.31
C ILE A 121 -5.19 13.47 7.02
N ASN A 122 -4.35 14.48 6.91
CA ASN A 122 -4.52 15.77 7.59
C ASN A 122 -5.60 16.66 6.96
N GLN A 123 -6.17 16.28 5.81
CA GLN A 123 -7.28 16.97 5.18
C GLN A 123 -8.65 16.55 5.72
N PHE A 124 -8.68 15.50 6.51
CA PHE A 124 -9.90 14.98 7.13
C PHE A 124 -9.90 15.32 8.65
#